data_b49058869108c1ffa47082f2f33e1da4
#
_entry.id   b49058869108c1ffa47082f2f33e1da4
#
_cell.length_a   1.000
_cell.length_b   1.000
_cell.length_c   1.000
_cell.angle_alpha   90.00
_cell.angle_beta   90.00
_cell.angle_gamma   90.00
#
_symmetry.space_group_name_H-M   'P 1'
#
loop_
_entity.id
_entity.type
_entity.pdbx_description
1 polymer ?
#
loop_
_entity_poly.entity_id
_entity_poly.type
_entity_poly.pdbx_seq_one_letter_code
_entity_poly.pdbx_strand_id
1 'polypeptide(L)'
;MSKFALVSVLLFCSGLTGCLGSDEGFEWPSPTEQDCTLVEEFNLECETYIPGRETPHYSLSNPENGDLWIIYLSGFIRSWDGTSLSEVVDLSSLVSRCHMEQGLLGFAFDDDFTNSNLILISYIENGPCEGDNESDLILASLQVGDNGLIDKSTITTLRIIDQPYRNHNGGQLLSIGNNQYLLGLGDGGSGSDPDGHGQNKNNSLGTINLFSFLDNEIKPVLESSDQDPYVLHYGLRNPWRFSLGADNMLWISDVGQNCWEEVNLVPLNETKNLGWSSKEAFQDFDKNSNCESDETYQDDNLTYPVTHYGHQDGKCSITGGYWMDWGPESLRDGYLYGDFCSGMIWLLKEENGNWEENYIGSSGGMIVGFGKGINEEILIFLWTGDILAIE
;
A
#
# COMPACT_ATOMS: atom_id res chain seq x y z
N MET A 1 -0.13 -31.52 51.47
CA MET A 1 0.39 -31.69 50.09
C MET A 1 -0.01 -30.46 49.31
N SER A 2 0.88 -29.49 49.23
CA SER A 2 0.66 -28.20 48.64
C SER A 2 1.10 -28.26 47.15
N LYS A 3 0.17 -27.93 46.24
CA LYS A 3 0.49 -27.77 44.82
C LYS A 3 0.95 -26.35 44.60
N PHE A 4 2.24 -26.15 44.32
CA PHE A 4 2.78 -24.92 43.81
C PHE A 4 2.40 -24.78 42.33
N ALA A 5 1.64 -23.76 41.98
CA ALA A 5 1.44 -23.33 40.62
C ALA A 5 2.63 -22.45 40.21
N LEU A 6 3.38 -22.90 39.23
CA LEU A 6 4.41 -22.09 38.57
C LEU A 6 3.69 -21.09 37.66
N VAL A 7 3.72 -19.84 38.02
CA VAL A 7 3.35 -18.73 37.13
C VAL A 7 4.59 -18.38 36.33
N SER A 8 4.62 -18.78 35.06
CA SER A 8 5.63 -18.33 34.12
C SER A 8 5.27 -16.90 33.70
N VAL A 9 6.02 -15.95 34.25
CA VAL A 9 6.01 -14.56 33.77
C VAL A 9 6.84 -14.53 32.47
N LEU A 10 6.16 -14.49 31.34
CA LEU A 10 6.78 -14.13 30.06
C LEU A 10 7.07 -12.61 30.10
N LEU A 11 8.34 -12.29 30.25
CA LEU A 11 8.83 -10.95 29.95
C LEU A 11 8.73 -10.74 28.43
N PHE A 12 7.77 -9.97 27.98
CA PHE A 12 7.81 -9.38 26.66
C PHE A 12 8.93 -8.33 26.63
N CYS A 13 10.03 -8.65 25.96
CA CYS A 13 10.98 -7.64 25.53
C CYS A 13 10.31 -6.83 24.41
N SER A 14 9.84 -5.63 24.74
CA SER A 14 9.42 -4.62 23.79
C SER A 14 10.64 -4.07 23.07
N GLY A 15 10.92 -4.64 21.91
CA GLY A 15 11.91 -4.16 20.95
C GLY A 15 11.33 -4.31 19.56
N LEU A 16 10.23 -3.62 19.29
CA LEU A 16 9.71 -3.45 17.93
C LEU A 16 10.49 -2.31 17.28
N THR A 17 11.62 -2.67 16.67
CA THR A 17 12.25 -1.80 15.67
C THR A 17 11.51 -2.05 14.37
N GLY A 18 10.99 -0.99 13.75
CA GLY A 18 10.36 -1.03 12.44
C GLY A 18 11.19 -1.85 11.44
N CYS A 19 10.60 -2.33 10.36
CA CYS A 19 11.15 -3.31 9.40
C CYS A 19 12.68 -3.25 9.26
N LEU A 20 13.41 -3.92 10.15
CA LEU A 20 14.87 -4.03 10.09
C LEU A 20 15.24 -5.07 9.05
N GLY A 21 15.89 -4.62 7.99
CA GLY A 21 16.54 -5.52 7.05
C GLY A 21 17.65 -6.34 7.70
N SER A 22 17.33 -7.59 7.97
CA SER A 22 18.21 -8.76 7.89
C SER A 22 17.32 -10.00 7.99
N ASP A 23 17.40 -10.87 7.01
CA ASP A 23 16.58 -12.07 6.82
C ASP A 23 16.73 -13.17 7.89
N GLU A 24 17.38 -12.90 9.02
CA GLU A 24 17.60 -13.88 10.06
C GLU A 24 16.74 -13.59 11.31
N GLY A 25 15.57 -14.20 11.38
CA GLY A 25 14.87 -14.43 12.65
C GLY A 25 13.80 -13.42 13.04
N PHE A 26 13.23 -12.63 12.12
CA PHE A 26 12.04 -11.85 12.43
C PHE A 26 10.82 -12.78 12.49
N GLU A 27 10.31 -13.06 13.70
CA GLU A 27 9.00 -13.68 13.87
C GLU A 27 7.93 -12.60 13.72
N TRP A 28 7.12 -12.72 12.68
CA TRP A 28 5.97 -11.85 12.45
C TRP A 28 5.02 -11.95 13.65
N PRO A 29 4.39 -10.84 14.05
CA PRO A 29 3.36 -10.90 15.07
C PRO A 29 2.30 -11.89 14.61
N SER A 30 2.01 -12.88 15.45
CA SER A 30 0.88 -13.78 15.20
C SER A 30 -0.40 -12.96 15.25
N PRO A 31 -1.29 -13.05 14.23
CA PRO A 31 -2.55 -12.34 14.26
C PRO A 31 -3.28 -12.71 15.56
N THR A 32 -3.58 -11.72 16.39
CA THR A 32 -4.54 -11.90 17.47
C THR A 32 -5.90 -11.68 16.82
N GLU A 33 -6.64 -12.75 16.56
CA GLU A 33 -8.02 -12.65 16.10
C GLU A 33 -8.84 -12.00 17.22
N GLN A 34 -9.14 -10.74 17.03
CA GLN A 34 -10.10 -9.99 17.84
C GLN A 34 -11.30 -9.63 16.95
N ASP A 35 -12.43 -9.40 17.57
CA ASP A 35 -13.60 -8.92 16.85
C ASP A 35 -13.32 -7.49 16.32
N CYS A 36 -13.81 -7.18 15.12
CA CYS A 36 -13.84 -5.82 14.61
C CYS A 36 -14.70 -4.94 15.53
N THR A 37 -14.14 -3.82 15.98
CA THR A 37 -14.82 -2.91 16.91
C THR A 37 -14.72 -1.48 16.44
N LEU A 38 -15.88 -0.81 16.28
CA LEU A 38 -15.97 0.57 15.82
C LEU A 38 -16.50 1.48 16.92
N VAL A 39 -16.14 2.75 16.85
CA VAL A 39 -16.59 3.77 17.79
C VAL A 39 -18.05 4.12 17.49
N GLU A 40 -18.91 4.08 18.52
CA GLU A 40 -20.36 4.25 18.39
C GLU A 40 -20.79 5.58 17.75
N GLU A 41 -20.00 6.65 17.92
CA GLU A 41 -20.36 7.98 17.40
C GLU A 41 -20.42 8.03 15.86
N PHE A 42 -19.72 7.13 15.15
CA PHE A 42 -19.76 7.08 13.70
C PHE A 42 -20.96 6.30 13.16
N ASN A 43 -21.68 5.58 14.03
CA ASN A 43 -22.84 4.76 13.68
C ASN A 43 -22.55 3.81 12.49
N LEU A 44 -21.46 3.07 12.61
CA LEU A 44 -20.97 2.13 11.61
C LEU A 44 -21.07 0.71 12.14
N GLU A 45 -21.31 -0.22 11.24
CA GLU A 45 -21.28 -1.67 11.51
C GLU A 45 -20.10 -2.31 10.77
N CYS A 46 -19.51 -3.36 11.35
CA CYS A 46 -18.41 -4.11 10.76
C CYS A 46 -18.75 -5.60 10.75
N GLU A 47 -18.67 -6.21 9.58
CA GLU A 47 -18.94 -7.64 9.41
C GLU A 47 -17.95 -8.30 8.45
N THR A 48 -17.89 -9.64 8.48
CA THR A 48 -17.12 -10.40 7.49
C THR A 48 -17.85 -10.39 6.16
N TYR A 49 -17.26 -9.73 5.17
CA TYR A 49 -17.80 -9.62 3.81
C TYR A 49 -17.49 -10.88 2.97
N ILE A 50 -16.21 -11.30 2.95
CA ILE A 50 -15.78 -12.53 2.29
C ILE A 50 -14.76 -13.24 3.21
N PRO A 51 -15.08 -14.44 3.71
CA PRO A 51 -14.11 -15.23 4.47
C PRO A 51 -13.04 -15.81 3.55
N GLY A 52 -11.78 -15.79 3.98
CA GLY A 52 -10.66 -16.25 3.17
C GLY A 52 -9.50 -16.85 3.96
N ARG A 53 -8.46 -17.25 3.25
CA ARG A 53 -7.20 -17.77 3.81
C ARG A 53 -5.95 -17.32 3.06
N GLU A 54 -6.12 -16.65 1.92
CA GLU A 54 -5.03 -16.08 1.14
C GLU A 54 -5.12 -14.55 1.28
N THR A 55 -4.02 -13.88 1.39
CA THR A 55 -3.95 -12.45 1.67
C THR A 55 -4.44 -11.61 0.49
N PRO A 56 -5.67 -11.07 0.52
CA PRO A 56 -6.13 -10.07 -0.41
C PRO A 56 -5.54 -8.71 0.00
N HIS A 57 -5.28 -7.80 -0.94
CA HIS A 57 -4.72 -6.51 -0.55
C HIS A 57 -5.20 -5.33 -1.37
N TYR A 58 -5.95 -5.59 -2.45
CA TYR A 58 -6.46 -4.56 -3.33
C TYR A 58 -7.67 -5.06 -4.11
N SER A 59 -8.56 -4.17 -4.50
CA SER A 59 -9.69 -4.51 -5.38
C SER A 59 -10.11 -3.34 -6.23
N LEU A 60 -10.67 -3.67 -7.40
CA LEU A 60 -11.32 -2.72 -8.31
C LEU A 60 -12.60 -3.32 -8.87
N SER A 61 -13.60 -2.47 -9.11
CA SER A 61 -14.80 -2.87 -9.83
C SER A 61 -14.52 -3.03 -11.31
N ASN A 62 -14.92 -4.16 -11.90
CA ASN A 62 -14.82 -4.38 -13.33
C ASN A 62 -15.73 -3.38 -14.07
N PRO A 63 -15.20 -2.58 -15.02
CA PRO A 63 -15.97 -1.53 -15.70
C PRO A 63 -17.13 -2.05 -16.58
N GLU A 64 -17.13 -3.34 -16.97
CA GLU A 64 -18.16 -3.91 -17.83
C GLU A 64 -19.38 -4.41 -17.07
N ASN A 65 -19.16 -5.09 -15.94
CA ASN A 65 -20.23 -5.79 -15.23
C ASN A 65 -20.42 -5.38 -13.75
N GLY A 66 -19.48 -4.60 -13.22
CA GLY A 66 -19.51 -4.14 -11.84
C GLY A 66 -19.04 -5.18 -10.79
N ASP A 67 -18.64 -6.37 -11.21
CA ASP A 67 -18.06 -7.37 -10.31
C ASP A 67 -16.78 -6.82 -9.66
N LEU A 68 -16.55 -7.18 -8.42
CA LEU A 68 -15.36 -6.78 -7.70
C LEU A 68 -14.20 -7.73 -7.99
N TRP A 69 -13.17 -7.25 -8.67
CA TRP A 69 -11.95 -8.02 -8.86
C TRP A 69 -11.00 -7.79 -7.70
N ILE A 70 -10.64 -8.88 -7.01
CA ILE A 70 -9.82 -8.88 -5.80
C ILE A 70 -8.47 -9.50 -6.12
N ILE A 71 -7.40 -8.80 -5.73
CA ILE A 71 -6.02 -9.16 -6.01
C ILE A 71 -5.39 -9.72 -4.74
N TYR A 72 -4.74 -10.88 -4.87
CA TYR A 72 -4.07 -11.59 -3.80
C TYR A 72 -2.56 -11.56 -3.98
N LEU A 73 -1.82 -11.34 -2.89
CA LEU A 73 -0.35 -11.33 -2.93
C LEU A 73 0.25 -12.62 -3.53
N SER A 74 -0.46 -13.75 -3.39
CA SER A 74 -0.05 -15.04 -3.95
C SER A 74 -0.13 -15.13 -5.48
N GLY A 75 -0.63 -14.07 -6.17
CA GLY A 75 -0.72 -14.04 -7.62
C GLY A 75 -2.09 -14.41 -8.20
N PHE A 76 -3.10 -14.59 -7.36
CA PHE A 76 -4.46 -14.81 -7.85
C PHE A 76 -5.20 -13.48 -8.07
N ILE A 77 -6.05 -13.45 -9.10
CA ILE A 77 -7.11 -12.45 -9.26
C ILE A 77 -8.43 -13.22 -9.25
N ARG A 78 -9.36 -12.80 -8.38
CA ARG A 78 -10.69 -13.40 -8.28
C ARG A 78 -11.77 -12.34 -8.44
N SER A 79 -12.91 -12.73 -9.03
CA SER A 79 -14.10 -11.91 -9.21
C SER A 79 -15.14 -12.29 -8.18
N TRP A 80 -15.70 -11.30 -7.50
CA TRP A 80 -16.83 -11.40 -6.59
C TRP A 80 -18.05 -10.74 -7.21
N ASP A 81 -19.13 -11.52 -7.43
CA ASP A 81 -20.39 -11.06 -8.03
C ASP A 81 -21.45 -10.61 -7.00
N GLY A 82 -21.05 -10.45 -5.73
CA GLY A 82 -21.96 -10.19 -4.60
C GLY A 82 -22.43 -11.46 -3.87
N THR A 83 -22.18 -12.65 -4.44
CA THR A 83 -22.63 -13.93 -3.87
C THR A 83 -21.58 -15.03 -3.88
N SER A 84 -20.73 -15.02 -4.90
CA SER A 84 -19.73 -16.06 -5.12
C SER A 84 -18.41 -15.51 -5.62
N LEU A 85 -17.32 -16.13 -5.15
CA LEU A 85 -15.95 -15.81 -5.55
C LEU A 85 -15.52 -16.82 -6.63
N SER A 86 -15.11 -16.32 -7.80
CA SER A 86 -14.62 -17.11 -8.92
C SER A 86 -13.21 -16.69 -9.32
N GLU A 87 -12.39 -17.65 -9.76
CA GLU A 87 -11.04 -17.38 -10.25
C GLU A 87 -11.07 -16.74 -11.64
N VAL A 88 -10.38 -15.60 -11.78
CA VAL A 88 -10.17 -14.91 -13.08
C VAL A 88 -8.83 -15.34 -13.68
N VAL A 89 -7.79 -15.43 -12.87
CA VAL A 89 -6.47 -15.93 -13.26
C VAL A 89 -5.66 -16.40 -12.06
N ASP A 90 -4.81 -17.42 -12.29
CA ASP A 90 -3.73 -17.84 -11.41
C ASP A 90 -2.37 -17.47 -12.02
N LEU A 91 -1.70 -16.46 -11.49
CA LEU A 91 -0.36 -16.00 -11.83
C LEU A 91 0.70 -16.46 -10.81
N SER A 92 0.36 -17.35 -9.87
CA SER A 92 1.21 -17.77 -8.76
C SER A 92 2.59 -18.27 -9.19
N SER A 93 2.68 -18.86 -10.38
CA SER A 93 3.96 -19.32 -10.94
C SER A 93 4.88 -18.21 -11.44
N LEU A 94 4.37 -17.01 -11.60
CA LEU A 94 5.13 -15.83 -12.08
C LEU A 94 5.63 -14.95 -10.94
N VAL A 95 4.97 -15.00 -9.76
CA VAL A 95 5.24 -14.08 -8.68
C VAL A 95 6.14 -14.68 -7.61
N SER A 96 7.06 -13.87 -7.09
CA SER A 96 7.87 -14.19 -5.93
C SER A 96 7.07 -14.02 -4.64
N ARG A 97 7.27 -14.93 -3.69
CA ARG A 97 6.81 -14.84 -2.31
C ARG A 97 7.96 -15.12 -1.33
N CYS A 98 9.16 -14.75 -1.73
CA CYS A 98 10.35 -14.92 -0.88
C CYS A 98 10.38 -13.95 0.30
N HIS A 99 9.63 -12.84 0.20
CA HIS A 99 9.39 -11.89 1.27
C HIS A 99 7.89 -11.58 1.35
N MET A 100 7.42 -11.12 2.50
CA MET A 100 6.00 -10.81 2.70
C MET A 100 5.51 -9.65 1.82
N GLU A 101 6.37 -8.70 1.51
CA GLU A 101 6.05 -7.57 0.64
C GLU A 101 6.11 -7.92 -0.85
N GLN A 102 6.63 -9.10 -1.21
CA GLN A 102 6.64 -9.57 -2.60
C GLN A 102 5.32 -10.23 -2.99
N GLY A 103 5.02 -10.22 -4.28
CA GLY A 103 3.80 -10.83 -4.81
C GLY A 103 3.29 -10.13 -6.05
N LEU A 104 2.00 -10.33 -6.34
CA LEU A 104 1.21 -9.49 -7.23
C LEU A 104 0.83 -8.24 -6.44
N LEU A 105 1.37 -7.07 -6.78
CA LEU A 105 1.35 -5.88 -5.94
C LEU A 105 0.37 -4.79 -6.40
N GLY A 106 0.15 -4.70 -7.71
CA GLY A 106 -0.73 -3.70 -8.29
C GLY A 106 -1.55 -4.25 -9.44
N PHE A 107 -2.69 -3.59 -9.66
CA PHE A 107 -3.63 -3.90 -10.70
C PHE A 107 -4.36 -2.64 -11.14
N ALA A 108 -4.60 -2.49 -12.43
CA ALA A 108 -5.47 -1.47 -12.99
C ALA A 108 -6.16 -1.99 -14.25
N PHE A 109 -7.40 -1.59 -14.48
CA PHE A 109 -8.01 -1.71 -15.80
C PHE A 109 -7.46 -0.62 -16.70
N ASP A 110 -7.35 -0.92 -18.01
CA ASP A 110 -7.14 0.11 -19.01
C ASP A 110 -8.31 1.10 -18.99
N ASP A 111 -8.05 2.40 -19.15
CA ASP A 111 -9.11 3.41 -19.18
C ASP A 111 -10.14 3.18 -20.30
N ASP A 112 -9.71 2.54 -21.39
CA ASP A 112 -10.56 2.09 -22.50
C ASP A 112 -10.89 0.59 -22.44
N PHE A 113 -10.94 0.02 -21.23
CA PHE A 113 -11.07 -1.43 -20.99
C PHE A 113 -12.20 -2.08 -21.79
N THR A 114 -13.35 -1.42 -21.91
CA THR A 114 -14.52 -1.94 -22.66
C THR A 114 -14.24 -2.16 -24.15
N ASN A 115 -13.20 -1.57 -24.72
CA ASN A 115 -12.78 -1.77 -26.10
C ASN A 115 -11.46 -2.54 -26.19
N SER A 116 -10.52 -2.26 -25.30
CA SER A 116 -9.18 -2.85 -25.32
C SER A 116 -9.13 -4.25 -24.69
N ASN A 117 -9.98 -4.51 -23.69
CA ASN A 117 -9.93 -5.67 -22.80
C ASN A 117 -8.54 -5.85 -22.15
N LEU A 118 -7.76 -4.76 -21.99
CA LEU A 118 -6.43 -4.80 -21.38
C LEU A 118 -6.48 -4.45 -19.90
N ILE A 119 -5.61 -5.10 -19.16
CA ILE A 119 -5.32 -4.77 -17.77
C ILE A 119 -3.83 -4.54 -17.60
N LEU A 120 -3.48 -3.77 -16.59
CA LEU A 120 -2.13 -3.57 -16.12
C LEU A 120 -1.94 -4.31 -14.80
N ILE A 121 -0.78 -4.94 -14.62
CA ILE A 121 -0.36 -5.53 -13.35
C ILE A 121 1.07 -5.12 -13.02
N SER A 122 1.38 -5.05 -11.74
CA SER A 122 2.74 -4.99 -11.23
C SER A 122 2.97 -6.14 -10.25
N TYR A 123 4.09 -6.79 -10.37
CA TYR A 123 4.44 -7.94 -9.53
C TYR A 123 5.94 -8.09 -9.39
N ILE A 124 6.38 -8.75 -8.33
CA ILE A 124 7.78 -9.20 -8.22
C ILE A 124 7.90 -10.55 -8.90
N GLU A 125 8.79 -10.63 -9.89
CA GLU A 125 8.99 -11.87 -10.65
C GLU A 125 9.55 -13.00 -9.77
N ASN A 126 9.18 -14.24 -10.12
CA ASN A 126 9.61 -15.40 -9.39
C ASN A 126 11.12 -15.63 -9.57
N GLY A 127 11.82 -15.78 -8.45
CA GLY A 127 13.27 -16.01 -8.41
C GLY A 127 13.68 -16.81 -7.17
N PRO A 128 14.98 -17.03 -6.97
CA PRO A 128 15.48 -17.76 -5.81
C PRO A 128 15.24 -16.97 -4.51
N CYS A 129 14.84 -17.68 -3.45
CA CYS A 129 14.64 -17.07 -2.13
C CYS A 129 15.93 -17.03 -1.29
N GLU A 130 16.98 -17.72 -1.69
CA GLU A 130 18.28 -17.74 -1.01
C GLU A 130 19.30 -16.86 -1.73
N GLY A 131 20.21 -16.27 -0.96
CA GLY A 131 21.23 -15.36 -1.50
C GLY A 131 20.70 -13.93 -1.71
N ASP A 132 21.38 -13.19 -2.58
CA ASP A 132 20.97 -11.83 -2.96
C ASP A 132 19.62 -11.85 -3.67
N ASN A 133 18.92 -10.71 -3.70
CA ASN A 133 17.68 -10.60 -4.46
C ASN A 133 17.99 -10.63 -5.96
N GLU A 134 17.32 -11.53 -6.69
CA GLU A 134 17.40 -11.64 -8.15
C GLU A 134 16.04 -11.42 -8.81
N SER A 135 15.06 -10.90 -8.05
CA SER A 135 13.67 -10.73 -8.49
C SER A 135 13.34 -9.26 -8.63
N ASP A 136 13.07 -8.84 -9.87
CA ASP A 136 12.72 -7.48 -10.21
C ASP A 136 11.22 -7.22 -10.13
N LEU A 137 10.83 -5.96 -10.05
CA LEU A 137 9.43 -5.55 -10.23
C LEU A 137 9.13 -5.45 -11.72
N ILE A 138 8.12 -6.21 -12.14
CA ILE A 138 7.63 -6.22 -13.52
C ILE A 138 6.32 -5.44 -13.60
N LEU A 139 6.28 -4.43 -14.45
CA LEU A 139 5.06 -3.82 -14.96
C LEU A 139 4.69 -4.52 -16.27
N ALA A 140 3.50 -5.09 -16.34
CA ALA A 140 3.04 -5.85 -17.50
C ALA A 140 1.57 -5.55 -17.82
N SER A 141 1.17 -5.85 -19.06
CA SER A 141 -0.23 -5.92 -19.47
C SER A 141 -0.65 -7.34 -19.79
N LEU A 142 -1.95 -7.59 -19.71
CA LEU A 142 -2.61 -8.86 -20.01
C LEU A 142 -3.96 -8.61 -20.72
N GLN A 143 -4.39 -9.56 -21.54
CA GLN A 143 -5.67 -9.52 -22.23
C GLN A 143 -6.71 -10.31 -21.44
N VAL A 144 -7.89 -9.72 -21.29
CA VAL A 144 -9.09 -10.41 -20.84
C VAL A 144 -9.82 -10.96 -22.06
N GLY A 145 -10.14 -12.26 -22.06
CA GLY A 145 -10.87 -12.90 -23.13
C GLY A 145 -12.38 -12.64 -23.04
N ASP A 146 -13.10 -12.96 -24.12
CA ASP A 146 -14.57 -12.84 -24.22
C ASP A 146 -15.33 -13.65 -23.14
N ASN A 147 -14.67 -14.58 -22.48
CA ASN A 147 -15.21 -15.38 -21.38
C ASN A 147 -15.03 -14.71 -20.00
N GLY A 148 -14.48 -13.49 -19.95
CA GLY A 148 -14.18 -12.75 -18.73
C GLY A 148 -12.96 -13.26 -17.95
N LEU A 149 -12.19 -14.21 -18.51
CA LEU A 149 -10.97 -14.72 -17.90
C LEU A 149 -9.73 -14.08 -18.52
N ILE A 150 -8.69 -13.90 -17.73
CA ILE A 150 -7.40 -13.39 -18.21
C ILE A 150 -6.61 -14.51 -18.90
N ASP A 151 -6.16 -14.25 -20.12
CA ASP A 151 -5.27 -15.16 -20.85
C ASP A 151 -3.80 -14.89 -20.47
N LYS A 152 -3.22 -15.76 -19.67
CA LYS A 152 -1.81 -15.67 -19.24
C LYS A 152 -0.82 -15.66 -20.40
N SER A 153 -1.17 -16.22 -21.54
CA SER A 153 -0.27 -16.28 -22.71
C SER A 153 -0.09 -14.92 -23.40
N THR A 154 -0.93 -13.95 -23.06
CA THR A 154 -0.90 -12.59 -23.63
C THR A 154 -0.01 -11.62 -22.84
N ILE A 155 0.61 -12.09 -21.76
CA ILE A 155 1.44 -11.23 -20.93
C ILE A 155 2.51 -10.49 -21.74
N THR A 156 2.51 -9.18 -21.63
CA THR A 156 3.48 -8.31 -22.28
C THR A 156 4.19 -7.49 -21.23
N THR A 157 5.50 -7.70 -21.08
CA THR A 157 6.33 -6.89 -20.18
C THR A 157 6.48 -5.49 -20.75
N LEU A 158 6.04 -4.49 -19.99
CA LEU A 158 6.10 -3.07 -20.34
C LEU A 158 7.34 -2.40 -19.76
N ARG A 159 7.72 -2.76 -18.53
CA ARG A 159 8.90 -2.24 -17.84
C ARG A 159 9.42 -3.23 -16.81
N ILE A 160 10.74 -3.26 -16.64
CA ILE A 160 11.45 -3.98 -15.59
C ILE A 160 12.13 -2.94 -14.70
N ILE A 161 11.94 -3.04 -13.39
CA ILE A 161 12.50 -2.14 -12.40
C ILE A 161 13.29 -2.96 -11.40
N ASP A 162 14.60 -2.77 -11.42
CA ASP A 162 15.55 -3.45 -10.53
C ASP A 162 15.17 -3.28 -9.06
N GLN A 163 15.19 -4.38 -8.29
CA GLN A 163 14.89 -4.40 -6.87
C GLN A 163 16.08 -4.94 -6.10
N PRO A 164 16.94 -4.08 -5.56
CA PRO A 164 18.18 -4.53 -4.92
C PRO A 164 17.93 -5.40 -3.68
N TYR A 165 16.78 -5.22 -3.03
CA TYR A 165 16.39 -6.00 -1.84
C TYR A 165 14.96 -6.55 -1.99
N ARG A 166 14.57 -7.49 -1.10
CA ARG A 166 13.27 -8.16 -1.15
C ARG A 166 12.12 -7.38 -0.52
N ASN A 167 12.40 -6.30 0.19
CA ASN A 167 11.43 -5.44 0.87
C ASN A 167 11.34 -4.05 0.21
N HIS A 168 10.39 -3.23 0.65
CA HIS A 168 10.07 -1.89 0.13
C HIS A 168 9.75 -1.90 -1.38
N ASN A 169 9.00 -2.90 -1.81
CA ASN A 169 8.69 -3.04 -3.23
C ASN A 169 7.62 -2.05 -3.72
N GLY A 170 6.72 -1.58 -2.82
CA GLY A 170 5.58 -0.76 -3.22
C GLY A 170 4.67 -1.50 -4.20
N GLY A 171 4.59 -1.02 -5.43
CA GLY A 171 3.99 -1.72 -6.57
C GLY A 171 2.52 -1.38 -6.84
N GLN A 172 1.84 -0.54 -6.04
CA GLN A 172 0.46 -0.17 -6.36
C GLN A 172 0.38 0.56 -7.70
N LEU A 173 -0.60 0.16 -8.52
CA LEU A 173 -1.04 0.87 -9.73
C LEU A 173 -2.32 1.64 -9.45
N LEU A 174 -2.43 2.86 -9.98
CA LEU A 174 -3.62 3.68 -9.89
C LEU A 174 -3.86 4.41 -11.21
N SER A 175 -5.02 4.18 -11.86
CA SER A 175 -5.46 5.03 -12.96
C SER A 175 -5.88 6.39 -12.43
N ILE A 176 -5.44 7.44 -13.10
CA ILE A 176 -5.85 8.83 -12.84
C ILE A 176 -6.66 9.43 -13.98
N GLY A 177 -7.09 8.56 -14.92
CA GLY A 177 -7.84 8.94 -16.12
C GLY A 177 -6.96 9.47 -17.25
N ASN A 178 -7.55 9.65 -18.42
CA ASN A 178 -6.87 10.13 -19.64
C ASN A 178 -5.70 9.22 -20.07
N ASN A 179 -5.82 7.92 -19.87
CA ASN A 179 -4.78 6.91 -20.11
C ASN A 179 -3.50 7.17 -19.29
N GLN A 180 -3.59 7.81 -18.14
CA GLN A 180 -2.48 8.08 -17.25
C GLN A 180 -2.58 7.25 -15.98
N TYR A 181 -1.44 6.77 -15.52
CA TYR A 181 -1.31 5.84 -14.39
C TYR A 181 -0.17 6.25 -13.47
N LEU A 182 -0.37 6.01 -12.19
CA LEU A 182 0.66 6.10 -11.17
C LEU A 182 1.14 4.70 -10.79
N LEU A 183 2.44 4.58 -10.52
CA LEU A 183 3.08 3.40 -9.93
C LEU A 183 3.93 3.87 -8.75
N GLY A 184 3.59 3.44 -7.54
CA GLY A 184 4.38 3.71 -6.34
C GLY A 184 5.50 2.69 -6.19
N LEU A 185 6.70 3.15 -5.86
CA LEU A 185 7.90 2.32 -5.69
C LEU A 185 8.62 2.72 -4.42
N GLY A 186 8.98 1.75 -3.59
CA GLY A 186 9.82 1.97 -2.45
C GLY A 186 11.27 2.28 -2.81
N ASP A 187 12.09 2.60 -1.81
CA ASP A 187 13.51 2.96 -1.98
C ASP A 187 14.42 1.79 -2.41
N GLY A 188 13.82 0.62 -2.63
CA GLY A 188 14.53 -0.60 -3.05
C GLY A 188 14.88 -1.52 -1.89
N GLY A 189 14.63 -1.11 -0.64
CA GLY A 189 14.72 -1.97 0.51
C GLY A 189 15.95 -1.80 1.41
N SER A 190 16.15 -2.77 2.29
CA SER A 190 17.10 -2.71 3.40
C SER A 190 16.75 -1.63 4.43
N GLY A 191 17.66 -1.26 5.31
CA GLY A 191 17.49 -0.21 6.30
C GLY A 191 18.32 1.03 5.99
N SER A 192 17.73 2.20 6.18
CA SER A 192 18.41 3.50 6.06
C SER A 192 18.79 3.90 4.64
N ASP A 193 18.08 3.40 3.64
CA ASP A 193 18.29 3.73 2.22
C ASP A 193 19.79 3.66 1.83
N PRO A 194 20.40 2.45 1.89
CA PRO A 194 21.86 2.34 1.76
C PRO A 194 22.39 2.78 0.39
N ASP A 195 21.53 2.74 -0.63
CA ASP A 195 21.88 3.08 -2.00
C ASP A 195 21.49 4.53 -2.37
N GLY A 196 20.83 5.26 -1.45
CA GLY A 196 20.48 6.67 -1.60
C GLY A 196 19.38 6.93 -2.63
N HIS A 197 18.48 5.99 -2.84
CA HIS A 197 17.42 6.08 -3.85
C HIS A 197 16.36 7.12 -3.48
N GLY A 198 15.99 7.23 -2.20
CA GLY A 198 14.95 8.15 -1.74
C GLY A 198 15.19 9.60 -2.19
N GLN A 199 16.42 10.08 -2.17
CA GLN A 199 16.76 11.44 -2.61
C GLN A 199 17.28 11.53 -4.06
N ASN A 200 17.16 10.45 -4.84
CA ASN A 200 17.66 10.42 -6.20
C ASN A 200 16.52 10.44 -7.24
N LYS A 201 16.11 11.62 -7.66
CA LYS A 201 15.06 11.82 -8.68
C LYS A 201 15.43 11.32 -10.10
N ASN A 202 16.61 10.73 -10.30
CA ASN A 202 17.05 10.18 -11.59
C ASN A 202 16.91 8.65 -11.68
N ASN A 203 16.26 8.03 -10.71
CA ASN A 203 15.84 6.63 -10.76
C ASN A 203 14.39 6.49 -10.29
N SER A 204 13.80 5.33 -10.49
CA SER A 204 12.39 5.09 -10.18
C SER A 204 12.13 4.63 -8.75
N LEU A 205 13.16 4.31 -7.95
CA LEU A 205 12.99 3.84 -6.58
C LEU A 205 12.80 5.01 -5.61
N GLY A 206 12.00 4.80 -4.55
CA GLY A 206 11.63 5.83 -3.59
C GLY A 206 10.71 6.91 -4.18
N THR A 207 9.80 6.54 -5.09
CA THR A 207 9.06 7.51 -5.91
C THR A 207 7.62 7.12 -6.20
N ILE A 208 6.84 8.11 -6.64
CA ILE A 208 5.62 7.89 -7.43
C ILE A 208 5.96 8.18 -8.89
N ASN A 209 5.87 7.16 -9.73
CA ASN A 209 6.04 7.28 -11.17
C ASN A 209 4.71 7.63 -11.84
N LEU A 210 4.76 8.47 -12.89
CA LEU A 210 3.63 8.83 -13.75
C LEU A 210 3.96 8.43 -15.20
N PHE A 211 3.06 7.67 -15.82
CA PHE A 211 3.18 7.26 -17.21
C PHE A 211 1.81 7.26 -17.92
N SER A 212 1.83 7.34 -19.24
CA SER A 212 0.66 7.03 -20.07
C SER A 212 0.73 5.60 -20.57
N PHE A 213 -0.42 4.94 -20.69
CA PHE A 213 -0.57 3.63 -21.32
C PHE A 213 -1.57 3.73 -22.47
N LEU A 214 -1.10 3.44 -23.67
CA LEU A 214 -1.90 3.49 -24.90
C LEU A 214 -1.32 2.53 -25.93
N ASP A 215 -2.15 1.85 -26.68
CA ASP A 215 -1.76 0.89 -27.73
C ASP A 215 -0.81 -0.20 -27.20
N ASN A 216 -1.00 -0.64 -25.95
CA ASN A 216 -0.17 -1.61 -25.23
C ASN A 216 1.30 -1.17 -25.06
N GLU A 217 1.54 0.12 -24.97
CA GLU A 217 2.85 0.73 -24.71
C GLU A 217 2.74 1.74 -23.56
N ILE A 218 3.83 1.90 -22.79
CA ILE A 218 3.94 2.97 -21.80
C ILE A 218 4.87 4.06 -22.28
N LYS A 219 4.55 5.31 -21.91
CA LYS A 219 5.42 6.49 -22.18
C LYS A 219 5.44 7.39 -20.95
N PRO A 220 6.58 8.05 -20.68
CA PRO A 220 6.62 9.07 -19.64
C PRO A 220 5.69 10.23 -20.04
N VAL A 221 5.08 10.86 -19.04
CA VAL A 221 4.20 12.04 -19.22
C VAL A 221 4.96 13.34 -19.00
N LEU A 222 5.97 13.31 -18.13
CA LEU A 222 6.70 14.50 -17.74
C LEU A 222 7.75 14.87 -18.79
N GLU A 223 7.76 16.16 -19.16
CA GLU A 223 8.82 16.73 -20.00
C GLU A 223 9.90 17.30 -19.07
N SER A 224 10.87 16.49 -18.66
CA SER A 224 11.95 16.90 -17.78
C SER A 224 13.32 16.53 -18.37
N SER A 225 14.29 17.43 -18.21
CA SER A 225 15.69 17.21 -18.59
C SER A 225 16.62 16.99 -17.39
N ASP A 226 16.11 17.19 -16.17
CA ASP A 226 16.90 17.20 -14.94
C ASP A 226 16.46 16.11 -13.93
N GLN A 227 15.55 15.23 -14.35
CA GLN A 227 15.09 14.05 -13.62
C GLN A 227 14.65 12.93 -14.56
N ASP A 228 14.47 11.72 -14.04
CA ASP A 228 13.82 10.62 -14.76
C ASP A 228 12.40 11.07 -15.17
N PRO A 229 12.03 10.99 -16.47
CA PRO A 229 10.76 11.51 -16.96
C PRO A 229 9.52 10.71 -16.49
N TYR A 230 9.72 9.61 -15.78
CA TYR A 230 8.64 8.89 -15.10
C TYR A 230 8.41 9.39 -13.66
N VAL A 231 9.37 10.03 -13.01
CA VAL A 231 9.30 10.42 -11.60
C VAL A 231 8.44 11.66 -11.41
N LEU A 232 7.25 11.49 -10.83
CA LEU A 232 6.38 12.59 -10.43
C LEU A 232 6.78 13.12 -9.04
N HIS A 233 6.86 12.26 -8.02
CA HIS A 233 7.29 12.60 -6.67
C HIS A 233 8.42 11.67 -6.24
N TYR A 234 9.29 12.14 -5.35
CA TYR A 234 10.42 11.38 -4.80
C TYR A 234 10.60 11.68 -3.30
N GLY A 235 11.53 11.02 -2.67
CA GLY A 235 11.73 11.16 -1.23
C GLY A 235 10.77 10.29 -0.42
N LEU A 236 10.45 9.11 -0.93
CA LEU A 236 9.58 8.12 -0.29
C LEU A 236 10.41 6.89 0.12
N ARG A 237 9.99 6.25 1.22
CA ARG A 237 10.61 5.01 1.68
C ARG A 237 9.92 3.77 1.13
N ASN A 238 8.64 3.62 1.41
CA ASN A 238 7.81 2.51 0.93
C ASN A 238 6.34 2.95 0.84
N PRO A 239 5.96 3.69 -0.21
CA PRO A 239 4.58 4.15 -0.42
C PRO A 239 3.68 2.96 -0.70
N TRP A 240 3.13 2.36 0.38
CA TRP A 240 2.39 1.11 0.29
C TRP A 240 1.05 1.30 -0.43
N ARG A 241 0.26 2.30 0.01
CA ARG A 241 -1.01 2.64 -0.67
C ARG A 241 -1.15 4.15 -0.81
N PHE A 242 -1.76 4.53 -1.92
CA PHE A 242 -2.10 5.90 -2.23
C PHE A 242 -3.43 5.97 -2.98
N SER A 243 -4.12 7.11 -2.88
CA SER A 243 -5.41 7.33 -3.53
C SER A 243 -5.57 8.77 -3.99
N LEU A 244 -6.40 8.96 -5.01
CA LEU A 244 -6.81 10.31 -5.42
C LEU A 244 -7.67 10.93 -4.34
N GLY A 245 -7.41 12.21 -4.06
CA GLY A 245 -8.25 13.08 -3.26
C GLY A 245 -9.00 14.09 -4.13
N ALA A 246 -9.63 15.05 -3.48
CA ALA A 246 -10.23 16.18 -4.15
C ALA A 246 -9.16 17.04 -4.87
N ASP A 247 -9.59 17.82 -5.87
CA ASP A 247 -8.79 18.85 -6.55
C ASP A 247 -7.46 18.36 -7.16
N ASN A 248 -7.42 17.12 -7.66
CA ASN A 248 -6.22 16.49 -8.21
C ASN A 248 -5.06 16.39 -7.20
N MET A 249 -5.39 16.20 -5.94
CA MET A 249 -4.43 15.88 -4.90
C MET A 249 -4.25 14.36 -4.77
N LEU A 250 -3.07 13.93 -4.38
CA LEU A 250 -2.73 12.54 -4.12
C LEU A 250 -2.43 12.36 -2.64
N TRP A 251 -3.15 11.47 -2.01
CA TRP A 251 -2.86 10.98 -0.67
C TRP A 251 -1.89 9.81 -0.75
N ILE A 252 -0.79 9.88 -0.01
CA ILE A 252 0.23 8.82 0.01
C ILE A 252 0.49 8.45 1.47
N SER A 253 0.36 7.15 1.77
CA SER A 253 0.82 6.59 3.04
C SER A 253 2.18 5.96 2.82
N ASP A 254 3.19 6.53 3.48
CA ASP A 254 4.58 6.10 3.38
C ASP A 254 5.05 5.46 4.68
N VAL A 255 5.55 4.24 4.58
CA VAL A 255 5.99 3.45 5.73
C VAL A 255 7.35 3.92 6.21
N GLY A 256 7.39 4.39 7.46
CA GLY A 256 8.61 4.80 8.12
C GLY A 256 9.53 3.66 8.53
N GLN A 257 10.71 4.00 9.04
CA GLN A 257 11.68 2.99 9.45
C GLN A 257 11.74 2.79 10.94
N ASN A 258 11.95 3.87 11.70
CA ASN A 258 12.28 3.78 13.13
C ASN A 258 11.20 4.36 14.02
N CYS A 259 10.67 5.51 13.62
CA CYS A 259 9.93 6.37 14.54
C CYS A 259 8.53 6.70 14.05
N TRP A 260 8.35 6.99 12.76
CA TRP A 260 7.17 7.69 12.29
C TRP A 260 6.62 7.10 11.00
N GLU A 261 5.33 6.82 11.02
CA GLU A 261 4.53 6.54 9.84
C GLU A 261 3.92 7.84 9.32
N GLU A 262 3.78 8.00 8.00
CA GLU A 262 3.43 9.26 7.36
C GLU A 262 2.18 9.19 6.49
N VAL A 263 1.35 10.23 6.55
CA VAL A 263 0.32 10.53 5.56
C VAL A 263 0.69 11.81 4.84
N ASN A 264 0.94 11.71 3.55
CA ASN A 264 1.34 12.81 2.69
C ASN A 264 0.19 13.23 1.77
N LEU A 265 0.10 14.54 1.46
CA LEU A 265 -0.86 15.10 0.52
C LEU A 265 -0.13 16.01 -0.48
N VAL A 266 -0.13 15.62 -1.75
CA VAL A 266 0.65 16.30 -2.80
C VAL A 266 -0.16 16.50 -4.08
N PRO A 267 0.10 17.57 -4.87
CA PRO A 267 -0.59 17.80 -6.13
C PRO A 267 -0.03 16.93 -7.27
N LEU A 268 -0.89 16.50 -8.19
CA LEU A 268 -0.48 15.71 -9.38
C LEU A 268 0.25 16.53 -10.47
N ASN A 269 0.26 17.84 -10.40
CA ASN A 269 0.78 18.71 -11.46
C ASN A 269 2.13 19.34 -11.13
N GLU A 270 2.75 18.96 -10.01
CA GLU A 270 4.03 19.51 -9.55
C GLU A 270 4.85 18.44 -8.84
N THR A 271 6.12 18.30 -9.18
CA THR A 271 7.04 17.38 -8.50
C THR A 271 7.35 17.85 -7.07
N LYS A 272 7.23 16.94 -6.11
CA LYS A 272 7.53 17.17 -4.69
C LYS A 272 8.60 16.21 -4.19
N ASN A 273 9.44 16.70 -3.26
CA ASN A 273 10.36 15.91 -2.46
C ASN A 273 9.76 15.71 -1.06
N LEU A 274 9.50 14.45 -0.69
CA LEU A 274 8.84 14.07 0.55
C LEU A 274 9.82 13.77 1.71
N GLY A 275 11.14 13.89 1.46
CA GLY A 275 12.16 14.00 2.49
C GLY A 275 12.96 12.74 2.78
N TRP A 276 12.44 11.54 2.58
CA TRP A 276 13.20 10.31 2.81
C TRP A 276 14.42 10.22 1.86
N SER A 277 15.63 9.89 2.27
CA SER A 277 16.07 9.41 3.61
C SER A 277 16.77 10.53 4.44
N SER A 278 16.56 11.79 4.11
CA SER A 278 17.05 12.91 4.93
C SER A 278 16.14 13.18 6.13
N LYS A 279 14.86 12.89 5.98
CA LYS A 279 13.82 13.06 7.01
C LYS A 279 13.03 11.76 7.20
N GLU A 280 12.47 11.58 8.39
CA GLU A 280 11.40 10.68 8.73
C GLU A 280 10.34 11.52 9.43
N ALA A 281 9.20 11.75 8.78
CA ALA A 281 8.23 12.80 9.11
C ALA A 281 8.89 14.20 9.20
N PHE A 282 8.77 14.85 10.34
CA PHE A 282 9.33 16.19 10.58
C PHE A 282 10.76 16.19 11.10
N GLN A 283 11.31 15.01 11.41
CA GLN A 283 12.62 14.89 12.07
C GLN A 283 13.72 14.53 11.08
N ASP A 284 14.95 14.96 11.38
CA ASP A 284 16.12 14.45 10.69
C ASP A 284 16.24 12.94 10.93
N PHE A 285 16.36 12.17 9.85
CA PHE A 285 16.47 10.74 9.99
C PHE A 285 17.79 10.34 10.63
N ASP A 286 17.72 9.64 11.76
CA ASP A 286 18.83 8.96 12.40
C ASP A 286 18.42 7.54 12.78
N LYS A 287 19.07 6.56 12.15
CA LYS A 287 18.82 5.13 12.41
C LYS A 287 19.01 4.71 13.88
N ASN A 288 19.64 5.54 14.72
CA ASN A 288 19.83 5.29 16.14
C ASN A 288 18.94 6.19 17.01
N SER A 289 17.99 6.90 16.41
CA SER A 289 17.07 7.78 17.13
C SER A 289 16.29 7.01 18.20
N ASN A 290 16.11 7.64 19.35
CA ASN A 290 15.20 7.17 20.40
C ASN A 290 13.77 7.71 20.24
N CYS A 291 13.48 8.39 19.12
CA CYS A 291 12.17 8.95 18.79
C CYS A 291 11.62 10.00 19.80
N GLU A 292 12.49 10.60 20.60
CA GLU A 292 12.12 11.58 21.65
C GLU A 292 12.43 13.03 21.26
N SER A 293 12.99 13.27 20.07
CA SER A 293 13.39 14.62 19.66
C SER A 293 12.21 15.44 19.18
N ASP A 294 11.95 16.57 19.85
CA ASP A 294 10.98 17.59 19.44
C ASP A 294 11.60 18.68 18.52
N GLU A 295 12.88 18.57 18.16
CA GLU A 295 13.56 19.55 17.33
C GLU A 295 13.23 19.32 15.85
N THR A 296 12.33 20.13 15.33
CA THR A 296 11.93 20.15 13.91
C THR A 296 12.61 21.32 13.20
N TYR A 297 13.61 21.02 12.40
CA TYR A 297 14.09 21.96 11.39
C TYR A 297 13.34 21.73 10.09
N GLN A 298 12.61 22.73 9.60
CA GLN A 298 11.93 22.68 8.31
C GLN A 298 12.87 23.17 7.20
N ASP A 299 12.98 22.39 6.14
CA ASP A 299 13.62 22.75 4.88
C ASP A 299 12.55 23.13 3.86
N ASP A 300 12.59 24.37 3.36
CA ASP A 300 11.61 24.89 2.41
C ASP A 300 11.58 24.13 1.06
N ASN A 301 12.58 23.28 0.79
CA ASN A 301 12.63 22.45 -0.40
C ASN A 301 11.93 21.09 -0.23
N LEU A 302 11.48 20.76 0.96
CA LEU A 302 10.77 19.51 1.26
C LEU A 302 9.28 19.76 1.44
N THR A 303 8.51 18.73 1.15
CA THR A 303 7.08 18.65 1.47
C THR A 303 6.89 17.71 2.63
N TYR A 304 6.34 18.22 3.72
CA TYR A 304 6.14 17.46 4.95
C TYR A 304 4.77 16.78 4.97
N PRO A 305 4.62 15.66 5.71
CA PRO A 305 3.34 14.98 5.82
C PRO A 305 2.28 15.86 6.50
N VAL A 306 1.01 15.62 6.19
CA VAL A 306 -0.13 16.28 6.83
C VAL A 306 -0.41 15.72 8.22
N THR A 307 -0.07 14.45 8.46
CA THR A 307 -0.03 13.83 9.78
C THR A 307 1.00 12.71 9.82
N HIS A 308 1.41 12.32 11.02
CA HIS A 308 2.31 11.21 11.29
C HIS A 308 2.01 10.60 12.65
N TYR A 309 2.36 9.34 12.85
CA TYR A 309 2.22 8.68 14.13
C TYR A 309 3.40 7.77 14.45
N GLY A 310 3.64 7.54 15.72
CA GLY A 310 4.75 6.69 16.19
C GLY A 310 4.32 5.25 16.46
N HIS A 311 5.31 4.39 16.68
CA HIS A 311 5.15 2.94 16.85
C HIS A 311 4.70 2.49 18.27
N GLN A 312 4.08 3.38 19.05
CA GLN A 312 3.52 3.02 20.35
C GLN A 312 2.19 2.25 20.18
N ASP A 313 1.74 1.58 21.22
CA ASP A 313 0.45 0.90 21.31
C ASP A 313 0.24 -0.21 20.25
N GLY A 314 1.34 -0.86 19.84
CA GLY A 314 1.32 -1.95 18.88
C GLY A 314 1.26 -1.52 17.42
N LYS A 315 1.36 -0.24 17.13
CA LYS A 315 1.47 0.31 15.76
C LYS A 315 2.86 0.05 15.19
N CYS A 316 2.97 -0.15 13.88
CA CYS A 316 4.26 -0.46 13.25
C CYS A 316 4.39 -0.07 11.79
N SER A 317 3.30 0.04 11.05
CA SER A 317 3.35 0.27 9.61
C SER A 317 2.02 0.78 9.10
N ILE A 318 2.05 1.95 8.48
CA ILE A 318 0.85 2.51 7.86
C ILE A 318 0.45 1.70 6.64
N THR A 319 -0.84 1.35 6.55
CA THR A 319 -1.38 0.66 5.38
C THR A 319 -1.87 1.63 4.32
N GLY A 320 -2.32 2.80 4.72
CA GLY A 320 -2.99 3.75 3.83
C GLY A 320 -4.47 3.48 3.70
N GLY A 321 -5.09 4.08 2.71
CA GLY A 321 -6.53 4.00 2.52
C GLY A 321 -7.05 4.90 1.41
N TYR A 322 -8.18 5.57 1.65
CA TYR A 322 -8.91 6.31 0.63
C TYR A 322 -9.39 7.68 1.09
N TRP A 323 -9.37 8.64 0.18
CA TRP A 323 -10.21 9.83 0.29
C TRP A 323 -11.68 9.43 0.16
N MET A 324 -12.49 9.80 1.14
CA MET A 324 -13.87 9.36 1.26
C MET A 324 -14.82 10.33 0.58
N ASP A 325 -14.96 10.20 -0.74
CA ASP A 325 -16.03 10.83 -1.55
C ASP A 325 -17.20 9.85 -1.80
N TRP A 326 -17.13 8.66 -1.25
CA TRP A 326 -18.09 7.56 -1.28
C TRP A 326 -18.23 6.92 0.11
N GLY A 327 -19.07 5.86 0.26
CA GLY A 327 -19.25 5.13 1.52
C GLY A 327 -20.13 5.87 2.53
N PRO A 328 -20.05 5.52 3.83
CA PRO A 328 -20.87 6.10 4.89
C PRO A 328 -20.72 7.62 5.03
N GLU A 329 -21.85 8.32 5.26
CA GLU A 329 -21.89 9.78 5.35
C GLU A 329 -21.01 10.32 6.48
N SER A 330 -20.91 9.61 7.60
CA SER A 330 -20.08 10.00 8.75
C SER A 330 -18.58 10.11 8.43
N LEU A 331 -18.13 9.41 7.38
CA LEU A 331 -16.74 9.39 6.96
C LEU A 331 -16.44 10.29 5.76
N ARG A 332 -17.45 10.89 5.13
CA ARG A 332 -17.28 11.74 3.94
C ARG A 332 -16.36 12.92 4.20
N ASP A 333 -15.70 13.38 3.13
CA ASP A 333 -14.77 14.52 3.13
C ASP A 333 -13.60 14.35 4.11
N GLY A 334 -13.11 13.10 4.26
CA GLY A 334 -11.95 12.75 5.07
C GLY A 334 -11.07 11.70 4.37
N TYR A 335 -9.85 11.54 4.85
CA TYR A 335 -8.95 10.48 4.42
C TYR A 335 -8.96 9.34 5.45
N LEU A 336 -9.51 8.19 5.06
CA LEU A 336 -9.51 6.97 5.88
C LEU A 336 -8.18 6.24 5.70
N TYR A 337 -7.56 5.80 6.79
CA TYR A 337 -6.34 4.99 6.76
C TYR A 337 -6.23 4.07 7.98
N GLY A 338 -5.31 3.12 7.92
CA GLY A 338 -5.11 2.14 8.98
C GLY A 338 -3.66 1.76 9.18
N ASP A 339 -3.42 1.02 10.27
CA ASP A 339 -2.11 0.46 10.62
C ASP A 339 -2.14 -1.06 10.54
N PHE A 340 -1.10 -1.62 9.93
CA PHE A 340 -0.97 -3.06 9.69
C PHE A 340 -0.93 -3.87 11.00
N CYS A 341 -0.09 -3.50 11.95
CA CYS A 341 0.13 -4.29 13.15
C CYS A 341 -1.03 -4.23 14.15
N SER A 342 -1.50 -3.02 14.42
CA SER A 342 -2.53 -2.79 15.43
C SER A 342 -3.94 -3.01 14.94
N GLY A 343 -4.14 -2.99 13.62
CA GLY A 343 -5.47 -3.00 13.01
C GLY A 343 -6.30 -1.75 13.29
N MET A 344 -5.70 -0.71 13.84
CA MET A 344 -6.37 0.56 14.12
C MET A 344 -6.71 1.30 12.83
N ILE A 345 -7.84 2.02 12.85
CA ILE A 345 -8.39 2.76 11.73
C ILE A 345 -8.66 4.20 12.16
N TRP A 346 -8.27 5.16 11.34
CA TRP A 346 -8.49 6.59 11.56
C TRP A 346 -9.10 7.26 10.34
N LEU A 347 -9.77 8.38 10.62
CA LEU A 347 -10.25 9.34 9.63
C LEU A 347 -9.58 10.68 9.88
N LEU A 348 -8.86 11.17 8.89
CA LEU A 348 -8.26 12.50 8.91
C LEU A 348 -9.21 13.47 8.22
N LYS A 349 -9.68 14.49 8.93
CA LYS A 349 -10.57 15.56 8.41
C LYS A 349 -9.93 16.92 8.54
N GLU A 350 -10.20 17.78 7.57
CA GLU A 350 -9.79 19.18 7.64
C GLU A 350 -10.83 19.99 8.43
N GLU A 351 -10.41 20.57 9.56
CA GLU A 351 -11.22 21.46 10.37
C GLU A 351 -10.51 22.79 10.56
N ASN A 352 -11.15 23.88 10.13
CA ASN A 352 -10.61 25.24 10.26
C ASN A 352 -9.19 25.43 9.68
N GLY A 353 -8.84 24.69 8.62
CA GLY A 353 -7.53 24.75 7.97
C GLY A 353 -6.45 23.90 8.67
N ASN A 354 -6.84 23.02 9.59
CA ASN A 354 -5.96 22.03 10.21
C ASN A 354 -6.51 20.61 9.99
N TRP A 355 -5.61 19.66 9.84
CA TRP A 355 -5.97 18.24 9.76
C TRP A 355 -6.12 17.66 11.17
N GLU A 356 -7.28 17.09 11.45
CA GLU A 356 -7.59 16.44 12.73
C GLU A 356 -7.78 14.94 12.53
N GLU A 357 -7.12 14.14 13.37
CA GLU A 357 -7.20 12.69 13.34
C GLU A 357 -8.32 12.21 14.26
N ASN A 358 -9.25 11.42 13.72
CA ASN A 358 -10.35 10.82 14.44
C ASN A 358 -10.22 9.30 14.44
N TYR A 359 -10.08 8.69 15.61
CA TYR A 359 -10.05 7.23 15.76
C TYR A 359 -11.42 6.63 15.46
N ILE A 360 -11.49 5.75 14.45
CA ILE A 360 -12.73 5.10 14.00
C ILE A 360 -12.94 3.75 14.69
N GLY A 361 -11.87 3.03 15.01
CA GLY A 361 -11.95 1.71 15.60
C GLY A 361 -10.78 0.81 15.25
N SER A 362 -10.98 -0.49 15.41
CA SER A 362 -10.01 -1.52 15.04
C SER A 362 -10.67 -2.64 14.26
N SER A 363 -10.02 -3.10 13.20
CA SER A 363 -10.45 -4.28 12.42
C SER A 363 -10.33 -5.59 13.20
N GLY A 364 -9.61 -5.60 14.32
CA GLY A 364 -9.31 -6.82 15.09
C GLY A 364 -8.23 -7.70 14.47
N GLY A 365 -7.67 -7.33 13.31
CA GLY A 365 -6.63 -8.07 12.59
C GLY A 365 -5.66 -7.14 11.86
N MET A 366 -4.59 -7.70 11.30
CA MET A 366 -3.57 -6.94 10.55
C MET A 366 -4.13 -6.47 9.20
N ILE A 367 -4.21 -5.15 9.00
CA ILE A 367 -4.76 -4.53 7.79
C ILE A 367 -3.69 -4.47 6.71
N VAL A 368 -3.90 -5.09 5.55
CA VAL A 368 -2.99 -5.01 4.39
C VAL A 368 -3.47 -4.08 3.29
N GLY A 369 -4.71 -3.66 3.33
CA GLY A 369 -5.29 -2.74 2.35
C GLY A 369 -6.74 -2.43 2.63
N PHE A 370 -7.25 -1.48 1.85
CA PHE A 370 -8.65 -1.10 1.82
C PHE A 370 -9.18 -1.19 0.39
N GLY A 371 -10.49 -1.22 0.24
CA GLY A 371 -11.16 -1.24 -1.05
C GLY A 371 -12.56 -0.67 -0.98
N LYS A 372 -13.17 -0.48 -2.16
CA LYS A 372 -14.58 -0.14 -2.30
C LYS A 372 -15.35 -1.39 -2.67
N GLY A 373 -16.38 -1.73 -1.92
CA GLY A 373 -17.29 -2.83 -2.18
C GLY A 373 -18.31 -2.51 -3.29
N ILE A 374 -19.10 -3.51 -3.68
CA ILE A 374 -20.07 -3.39 -4.78
C ILE A 374 -21.17 -2.36 -4.46
N ASN A 375 -21.60 -2.25 -3.19
CA ASN A 375 -22.63 -1.31 -2.75
C ASN A 375 -22.05 -0.12 -1.99
N GLU A 376 -20.79 0.23 -2.26
CA GLU A 376 -20.06 1.32 -1.61
C GLU A 376 -19.66 1.03 -0.15
N GLU A 377 -19.61 -0.23 0.27
CA GLU A 377 -19.02 -0.64 1.54
C GLU A 377 -17.52 -0.32 1.56
N ILE A 378 -16.97 0.03 2.72
CA ILE A 378 -15.53 0.11 2.90
C ILE A 378 -15.02 -1.29 3.20
N LEU A 379 -14.22 -1.83 2.29
CA LEU A 379 -13.59 -3.13 2.49
C LEU A 379 -12.26 -2.97 3.22
N ILE A 380 -12.00 -3.87 4.17
CA ILE A 380 -10.73 -4.01 4.86
C ILE A 380 -10.16 -5.38 4.53
N PHE A 381 -8.99 -5.40 3.93
CA PHE A 381 -8.28 -6.64 3.61
C PHE A 381 -7.36 -7.03 4.76
N LEU A 382 -7.57 -8.22 5.32
CA LEU A 382 -6.77 -8.72 6.43
C LEU A 382 -5.67 -9.68 5.94
N TRP A 383 -4.55 -9.67 6.63
CA TRP A 383 -3.44 -10.58 6.38
C TRP A 383 -3.84 -12.05 6.48
N THR A 384 -4.78 -12.39 7.34
CA THR A 384 -5.32 -13.75 7.52
C THR A 384 -6.12 -14.25 6.32
N GLY A 385 -6.57 -13.35 5.46
CA GLY A 385 -7.32 -13.66 4.25
C GLY A 385 -8.78 -13.20 4.25
N ASP A 386 -9.31 -12.86 5.41
CA ASP A 386 -10.68 -12.33 5.49
C ASP A 386 -10.76 -10.92 4.92
N ILE A 387 -11.89 -10.62 4.32
CA ILE A 387 -12.30 -9.29 3.90
C ILE A 387 -13.46 -8.87 4.79
N LEU A 388 -13.29 -7.76 5.50
CA LEU A 388 -14.37 -7.16 6.29
C LEU A 388 -15.03 -6.05 5.48
N ALA A 389 -16.29 -5.75 5.79
CA ALA A 389 -17.00 -4.56 5.31
C ALA A 389 -17.35 -3.66 6.48
N ILE A 390 -17.22 -2.35 6.26
CA ILE A 390 -17.77 -1.30 7.12
C ILE A 390 -18.86 -0.57 6.33
N GLU A 391 -20.04 -0.46 6.95
CA GLU A 391 -21.24 0.20 6.43
C GLU A 391 -21.75 1.29 7.37
#